data_4eac1564072ac0268409beb3eef7b8f3
#
_entry.id   4eac1564072ac0268409beb3eef7b8f3
#
_cell.length_a   1.000
_cell.length_b   1.000
_cell.length_c   1.000
_cell.angle_alpha   90.00
_cell.angle_beta   90.00
_cell.angle_gamma   90.00
#
_symmetry.space_group_name_H-M   'P 1'
#
loop_
_entity.id
_entity.type
_entity.pdbx_description
1 polymer ?
#
loop_
_entity_poly.entity_id
_entity_poly.type
_entity_poly.pdbx_seq_one_letter_code
_entity_poly.pdbx_strand_id
1 'polypeptide(L)'
;MGNHFGLEMRLLLRTRLFAVLAGVVVVLAALSGMQGGQLARAQADAIEAARALEARQDAEAVARAEQIRSGEIDPPWWLSPLNVQAWSYAMIRHVALPPTDLAGVAIADADIQPFLFRINPHPPDRWSNQASERTPSVAAYGGFDLADILLLLTPLLVIVAFAGVIRDRNGSARQRLAIVQAASEPALLLRRLLPRAAIVLAVVVLAGLVGIGATRPPLGTDTFTGALMVLVAFGAHALFWIAVAAALIVWLRPAVATFAAFVSLWFVLGVLAPVIVEGTARLTSPPPSQLAVFASERAEIVRARMLEDDLTRAYAETDSLARDMLLEALATDRLLITPTNLLIQQEVDRRRTADRATEHRVRSQFAARAHALSSLSPTLLARRAVYAQAGRGEARRDAFEAQVSAYYNGLQETFVPLLMRRATLDAVVFPEPFVFVEP
;
A
#
# COMPACT_ATOMS: atom_id res chain seq x y z
N MET A 1 12.92 11.44 46.29
CA MET A 1 12.51 11.55 44.85
C MET A 1 11.13 11.00 44.58
N GLY A 2 10.66 9.92 45.21
CA GLY A 2 9.38 9.26 44.93
C GLY A 2 8.13 10.11 45.08
N ASN A 3 8.03 10.99 46.08
CA ASN A 3 6.82 11.78 46.33
C ASN A 3 6.51 12.85 45.26
N HIS A 4 7.53 13.45 44.62
CA HIS A 4 7.32 14.47 43.60
C HIS A 4 6.84 13.87 42.28
N PHE A 5 7.36 12.71 41.88
CA PHE A 5 6.94 12.01 40.68
C PHE A 5 5.44 11.64 40.74
N GLY A 6 5.03 11.01 41.84
CA GLY A 6 3.63 10.66 42.07
C GLY A 6 2.69 11.87 42.15
N LEU A 7 3.15 13.01 42.69
CA LEU A 7 2.35 14.23 42.73
C LEU A 7 2.10 14.81 41.34
N GLU A 8 3.14 14.98 40.53
CA GLU A 8 3.01 15.53 39.15
C GLU A 8 2.15 14.62 38.28
N MET A 9 2.27 13.30 38.44
CA MET A 9 1.46 12.33 37.79
C MET A 9 -0.04 12.50 38.15
N ARG A 10 -0.36 12.60 39.44
CA ARG A 10 -1.74 12.84 39.91
C ARG A 10 -2.30 14.19 39.44
N LEU A 11 -1.47 15.23 39.42
CA LEU A 11 -1.86 16.55 38.94
C LEU A 11 -2.20 16.52 37.44
N LEU A 12 -1.41 15.83 36.63
CA LEU A 12 -1.68 15.71 35.18
C LEU A 12 -2.96 14.90 34.91
N LEU A 13 -3.13 13.74 35.57
CA LEU A 13 -4.30 12.90 35.41
C LEU A 13 -5.60 13.57 35.89
N ARG A 14 -5.51 14.50 36.87
CA ARG A 14 -6.66 15.33 37.29
C ARG A 14 -6.97 16.49 36.34
N THR A 15 -6.10 16.78 35.36
CA THR A 15 -6.36 17.79 34.36
C THR A 15 -7.39 17.24 33.36
N ARG A 16 -8.66 17.69 33.47
CA ARG A 16 -9.79 17.19 32.67
C ARG A 16 -9.49 17.16 31.16
N LEU A 17 -8.86 18.23 30.66
CA LEU A 17 -8.51 18.34 29.23
C LEU A 17 -7.54 17.24 28.82
N PHE A 18 -6.50 16.96 29.61
CA PHE A 18 -5.55 15.89 29.29
C PHE A 18 -6.21 14.50 29.34
N ALA A 19 -7.00 14.24 30.37
CA ALA A 19 -7.68 12.96 30.53
C ALA A 19 -8.68 12.69 29.38
N VAL A 20 -9.45 13.72 28.98
CA VAL A 20 -10.36 13.63 27.83
C VAL A 20 -9.59 13.38 26.54
N LEU A 21 -8.53 14.17 26.27
CA LEU A 21 -7.73 13.99 25.04
C LEU A 21 -7.05 12.63 24.99
N ALA A 22 -6.48 12.16 26.11
CA ALA A 22 -5.88 10.83 26.19
C ALA A 22 -6.93 9.73 25.94
N GLY A 23 -8.11 9.84 26.52
CA GLY A 23 -9.24 8.94 26.26
C GLY A 23 -9.68 8.95 24.80
N VAL A 24 -9.79 10.13 24.19
CA VAL A 24 -10.12 10.27 22.75
C VAL A 24 -9.07 9.60 21.89
N VAL A 25 -7.77 9.79 22.16
CA VAL A 25 -6.68 9.16 21.40
C VAL A 25 -6.79 7.63 21.46
N VAL A 26 -7.01 7.06 22.65
CA VAL A 26 -7.14 5.61 22.81
C VAL A 26 -8.38 5.07 22.10
N VAL A 27 -9.53 5.77 22.20
CA VAL A 27 -10.78 5.36 21.52
C VAL A 27 -10.62 5.44 20.00
N LEU A 28 -10.04 6.52 19.48
CA LEU A 28 -9.80 6.65 18.04
C LEU A 28 -8.80 5.60 17.55
N ALA A 29 -7.77 5.28 18.31
CA ALA A 29 -6.84 4.21 17.99
C ALA A 29 -7.54 2.84 17.91
N ALA A 30 -8.45 2.55 18.86
CA ALA A 30 -9.24 1.32 18.84
C ALA A 30 -10.16 1.25 17.61
N LEU A 31 -10.90 2.31 17.32
CA LEU A 31 -11.83 2.38 16.19
C LEU A 31 -11.08 2.23 14.85
N SER A 32 -9.96 2.93 14.71
CA SER A 32 -9.12 2.84 13.54
C SER A 32 -8.53 1.45 13.34
N GLY A 33 -8.01 0.84 14.42
CA GLY A 33 -7.53 -0.55 14.37
C GLY A 33 -8.62 -1.54 13.97
N MET A 34 -9.85 -1.37 14.49
CA MET A 34 -11.00 -2.20 14.09
C MET A 34 -11.32 -2.04 12.59
N GLN A 35 -11.36 -0.81 12.08
CA GLN A 35 -11.61 -0.52 10.67
C GLN A 35 -10.53 -1.13 9.77
N GLY A 36 -9.26 -0.91 10.12
CA GLY A 36 -8.14 -1.45 9.36
C GLY A 36 -8.11 -2.98 9.36
N GLY A 37 -8.37 -3.60 10.51
CA GLY A 37 -8.48 -5.05 10.62
C GLY A 37 -9.66 -5.64 9.83
N GLN A 38 -10.80 -4.94 9.73
CA GLN A 38 -11.91 -5.35 8.87
C GLN A 38 -11.53 -5.29 7.40
N LEU A 39 -10.86 -4.23 6.96
CA LEU A 39 -10.38 -4.09 5.59
C LEU A 39 -9.39 -5.21 5.21
N ALA A 40 -8.40 -5.47 6.07
CA ALA A 40 -7.42 -6.52 5.82
C ALA A 40 -8.08 -7.91 5.70
N ARG A 41 -9.04 -8.23 6.57
CA ARG A 41 -9.81 -9.48 6.48
C ARG A 41 -10.64 -9.55 5.20
N ALA A 42 -11.36 -8.49 4.85
CA ALA A 42 -12.14 -8.45 3.63
C ALA A 42 -11.27 -8.66 2.37
N GLN A 43 -10.03 -8.15 2.36
CA GLN A 43 -9.07 -8.42 1.29
C GLN A 43 -8.65 -9.89 1.27
N ALA A 44 -8.34 -10.47 2.43
CA ALA A 44 -7.97 -11.90 2.53
C ALA A 44 -9.12 -12.81 2.07
N ASP A 45 -10.35 -12.55 2.54
CA ASP A 45 -11.55 -13.31 2.18
C ASP A 45 -11.83 -13.23 0.65
N ALA A 46 -11.64 -12.06 0.05
CA ALA A 46 -11.80 -11.90 -1.40
C ALA A 46 -10.76 -12.69 -2.20
N ILE A 47 -9.51 -12.78 -1.72
CA ILE A 47 -8.46 -13.58 -2.35
C ILE A 47 -8.79 -15.07 -2.23
N GLU A 48 -9.25 -15.53 -1.06
CA GLU A 48 -9.65 -16.91 -0.85
C GLU A 48 -10.86 -17.30 -1.73
N ALA A 49 -11.87 -16.44 -1.81
CA ALA A 49 -13.01 -16.63 -2.68
C ALA A 49 -12.61 -16.71 -4.17
N ALA A 50 -11.67 -15.89 -4.61
CA ALA A 50 -11.14 -15.91 -5.97
C ALA A 50 -10.43 -17.27 -6.27
N ARG A 51 -9.58 -17.74 -5.35
CA ARG A 51 -8.91 -19.04 -5.46
C ARG A 51 -9.90 -20.20 -5.47
N ALA A 52 -10.92 -20.15 -4.63
CA ALA A 52 -11.99 -21.17 -4.61
C ALA A 52 -12.78 -21.19 -5.93
N LEU A 53 -13.01 -20.04 -6.54
CA LEU A 53 -13.65 -19.93 -7.85
C LEU A 53 -12.78 -20.57 -8.94
N GLU A 54 -11.47 -20.29 -8.97
CA GLU A 54 -10.53 -20.92 -9.91
C GLU A 54 -10.54 -22.46 -9.79
N ALA A 55 -10.41 -22.95 -8.57
CA ALA A 55 -10.41 -24.40 -8.34
C ALA A 55 -11.71 -25.09 -8.81
N ARG A 56 -12.86 -24.43 -8.64
CA ARG A 56 -14.15 -24.93 -9.16
C ARG A 56 -14.18 -24.94 -10.69
N GLN A 57 -13.75 -23.85 -11.31
CA GLN A 57 -13.71 -23.77 -12.78
C GLN A 57 -12.77 -24.81 -13.38
N ASP A 58 -11.62 -25.04 -12.75
CA ASP A 58 -10.67 -26.07 -13.19
C ASP A 58 -11.28 -27.47 -13.08
N ALA A 59 -11.94 -27.79 -11.97
CA ALA A 59 -12.64 -29.05 -11.78
C ALA A 59 -13.78 -29.26 -12.80
N GLU A 60 -14.58 -28.22 -13.06
CA GLU A 60 -15.64 -28.25 -14.07
C GLU A 60 -15.08 -28.42 -15.49
N ALA A 61 -13.97 -27.80 -15.81
CA ALA A 61 -13.30 -27.93 -17.10
C ALA A 61 -12.78 -29.35 -17.32
N VAL A 62 -12.17 -29.95 -16.29
CA VAL A 62 -11.71 -31.35 -16.33
C VAL A 62 -12.89 -32.31 -16.53
N ALA A 63 -13.97 -32.15 -15.76
CA ALA A 63 -15.15 -32.99 -15.87
C ALA A 63 -15.78 -32.89 -17.27
N ARG A 64 -15.92 -31.68 -17.81
CA ARG A 64 -16.44 -31.44 -19.15
C ARG A 64 -15.54 -32.04 -20.24
N ALA A 65 -14.21 -31.91 -20.10
CA ALA A 65 -13.27 -32.51 -21.03
C ALA A 65 -13.39 -34.04 -21.09
N GLU A 66 -13.65 -34.68 -19.94
CA GLU A 66 -13.86 -36.12 -19.87
C GLU A 66 -15.16 -36.57 -20.53
N GLN A 67 -16.26 -35.83 -20.32
CA GLN A 67 -17.54 -36.06 -21.01
C GLN A 67 -17.42 -35.90 -22.53
N ILE A 68 -16.62 -34.96 -23.02
CA ILE A 68 -16.34 -34.80 -24.45
C ILE A 68 -15.54 -35.98 -24.99
N ARG A 69 -14.50 -36.42 -24.25
CA ARG A 69 -13.65 -37.56 -24.65
C ARG A 69 -14.41 -38.90 -24.65
N SER A 70 -15.31 -39.09 -23.72
CA SER A 70 -16.17 -40.28 -23.66
C SER A 70 -17.28 -40.28 -24.71
N GLY A 71 -17.48 -39.16 -25.41
CA GLY A 71 -18.58 -38.99 -26.39
C GLY A 71 -19.95 -38.79 -25.76
N GLU A 72 -19.99 -38.52 -24.43
CA GLU A 72 -21.25 -38.23 -23.71
C GLU A 72 -21.87 -36.89 -24.17
N ILE A 73 -21.02 -35.90 -24.47
CA ILE A 73 -21.43 -34.59 -24.99
C ILE A 73 -20.57 -34.20 -26.17
N ASP A 74 -21.17 -33.45 -27.11
CA ASP A 74 -20.50 -32.85 -28.28
C ASP A 74 -20.83 -31.35 -28.31
N PRO A 75 -20.21 -30.52 -27.48
CA PRO A 75 -20.47 -29.09 -27.43
C PRO A 75 -19.82 -28.37 -28.60
N PRO A 76 -20.38 -27.26 -29.05
CA PRO A 76 -19.71 -26.41 -30.04
C PRO A 76 -18.34 -25.97 -29.51
N TRP A 77 -17.39 -25.78 -30.45
CA TRP A 77 -15.96 -25.54 -30.14
C TRP A 77 -15.70 -24.44 -29.11
N TRP A 78 -16.54 -23.38 -29.08
CA TRP A 78 -16.41 -22.26 -28.13
C TRP A 78 -16.81 -22.59 -26.69
N LEU A 79 -17.40 -23.74 -26.44
CA LEU A 79 -17.72 -24.25 -25.09
C LEU A 79 -16.83 -25.43 -24.70
N SER A 80 -15.93 -25.85 -25.58
CA SER A 80 -15.03 -26.98 -25.32
C SER A 80 -13.75 -26.54 -24.60
N PRO A 81 -13.45 -27.05 -23.39
CA PRO A 81 -12.18 -26.78 -22.72
C PRO A 81 -10.99 -27.45 -23.39
N LEU A 82 -11.22 -28.37 -24.34
CA LEU A 82 -10.19 -28.99 -25.17
C LEU A 82 -9.81 -28.12 -26.38
N ASN A 83 -10.61 -27.11 -26.70
CA ASN A 83 -10.25 -26.10 -27.71
C ASN A 83 -9.44 -24.98 -27.02
N VAL A 84 -8.18 -24.86 -27.38
CA VAL A 84 -7.27 -23.88 -26.76
C VAL A 84 -7.76 -22.44 -26.83
N GLN A 85 -8.42 -22.06 -27.96
CA GLN A 85 -8.94 -20.71 -28.11
C GLN A 85 -10.11 -20.46 -27.14
N ALA A 86 -11.07 -21.38 -27.08
CA ALA A 86 -12.20 -21.27 -26.15
C ALA A 86 -11.74 -21.26 -24.70
N TRP A 87 -10.82 -22.18 -24.36
CA TRP A 87 -10.30 -22.30 -23.01
C TRP A 87 -9.49 -21.08 -22.56
N SER A 88 -8.64 -20.53 -23.40
CA SER A 88 -7.85 -19.34 -23.06
C SER A 88 -8.69 -18.08 -22.78
N TYR A 89 -9.89 -17.97 -23.34
CA TYR A 89 -10.86 -16.93 -22.98
C TYR A 89 -11.67 -17.27 -21.73
N ALA A 90 -12.04 -18.53 -21.56
CA ALA A 90 -12.85 -18.98 -20.42
C ALA A 90 -12.04 -19.05 -19.13
N MET A 91 -10.75 -19.39 -19.23
CA MET A 91 -9.85 -19.53 -18.10
C MET A 91 -9.68 -18.19 -17.36
N ILE A 92 -9.88 -18.24 -16.05
CA ILE A 92 -9.66 -17.11 -15.17
C ILE A 92 -8.53 -17.46 -14.23
N ARG A 93 -7.53 -16.57 -14.15
CA ARG A 93 -6.49 -16.61 -13.14
C ARG A 93 -6.45 -15.31 -12.40
N HIS A 94 -6.30 -15.39 -11.10
CA HIS A 94 -6.18 -14.23 -10.25
C HIS A 94 -4.75 -14.11 -9.74
N VAL A 95 -4.24 -12.89 -9.79
CA VAL A 95 -3.01 -12.50 -9.09
C VAL A 95 -3.38 -11.54 -7.99
N ALA A 96 -2.87 -11.78 -6.80
CA ALA A 96 -3.25 -11.01 -5.64
C ALA A 96 -2.03 -10.61 -4.82
N LEU A 97 -2.09 -9.38 -4.27
CA LEU A 97 -1.18 -8.91 -3.24
C LEU A 97 -1.84 -9.16 -1.87
N PRO A 98 -1.46 -10.21 -1.14
CA PRO A 98 -2.10 -10.54 0.13
C PRO A 98 -1.83 -9.44 1.17
N PRO A 99 -2.76 -9.15 2.10
CA PRO A 99 -2.47 -8.26 3.21
C PRO A 99 -1.41 -8.88 4.13
N THR A 100 -0.52 -8.05 4.68
CA THR A 100 0.39 -8.49 5.76
C THR A 100 -0.37 -8.62 7.07
N ASP A 101 0.22 -9.27 8.05
CA ASP A 101 -0.36 -9.44 9.39
C ASP A 101 -0.72 -8.10 10.07
N LEU A 102 0.05 -7.05 9.78
CA LEU A 102 -0.14 -5.71 10.31
C LEU A 102 -0.79 -4.74 9.31
N ALA A 103 -1.33 -5.22 8.20
CA ALA A 103 -1.95 -4.37 7.18
C ALA A 103 -3.05 -3.45 7.73
N GLY A 104 -3.73 -3.86 8.81
CA GLY A 104 -4.76 -3.05 9.48
C GLY A 104 -4.23 -1.86 10.29
N VAL A 105 -2.93 -1.77 10.54
CA VAL A 105 -2.32 -0.65 11.28
C VAL A 105 -2.23 0.61 10.41
N ALA A 106 -2.02 0.45 9.11
CA ALA A 106 -1.95 1.55 8.16
C ALA A 106 -2.74 1.20 6.91
N ILE A 107 -3.85 1.88 6.71
CA ILE A 107 -4.73 1.69 5.57
C ILE A 107 -4.16 2.42 4.35
N ALA A 108 -3.68 3.66 4.53
CA ALA A 108 -3.21 4.53 3.45
C ALA A 108 -4.25 4.60 2.30
N ASP A 109 -3.79 4.24 1.11
CA ASP A 109 -4.57 4.14 -0.11
C ASP A 109 -5.02 2.69 -0.44
N ALA A 110 -4.84 1.76 0.51
CA ALA A 110 -5.16 0.33 0.31
C ALA A 110 -6.63 0.05 0.05
N ASP A 111 -7.49 0.95 0.43
CA ASP A 111 -8.94 0.86 0.17
C ASP A 111 -9.32 1.27 -1.26
N ILE A 112 -8.43 1.98 -1.98
CA ILE A 112 -8.63 2.42 -3.36
C ILE A 112 -7.68 1.72 -4.34
N GLN A 113 -6.58 1.13 -3.85
CA GLN A 113 -5.66 0.40 -4.70
C GLN A 113 -6.15 -1.02 -4.95
N PRO A 114 -6.10 -1.46 -6.21
CA PRO A 114 -6.42 -2.84 -6.52
C PRO A 114 -5.37 -3.78 -5.91
N PHE A 115 -5.84 -4.81 -5.25
CA PHE A 115 -5.03 -5.86 -4.64
C PHE A 115 -5.26 -7.24 -5.29
N LEU A 116 -6.30 -7.35 -6.10
CA LEU A 116 -6.72 -8.57 -6.80
C LEU A 116 -6.97 -8.22 -8.26
N PHE A 117 -6.30 -8.93 -9.16
CA PHE A 117 -6.39 -8.74 -10.60
C PHE A 117 -6.74 -10.04 -11.28
N ARG A 118 -7.58 -9.95 -12.30
CA ARG A 118 -7.85 -11.05 -13.21
C ARG A 118 -6.87 -11.00 -14.35
N ILE A 119 -6.20 -12.10 -14.66
CA ILE A 119 -5.27 -12.26 -15.76
C ILE A 119 -5.74 -13.41 -16.66
N ASN A 120 -5.62 -13.22 -17.95
CA ASN A 120 -5.76 -14.25 -18.95
C ASN A 120 -4.65 -14.11 -20.02
N PRO A 121 -4.42 -15.10 -20.89
CA PRO A 121 -3.41 -15.01 -21.95
C PRO A 121 -3.69 -13.95 -23.00
N HIS A 122 -4.92 -13.41 -23.06
CA HIS A 122 -5.34 -12.46 -24.07
C HIS A 122 -5.16 -11.01 -23.63
N PRO A 123 -4.66 -10.13 -24.50
CA PRO A 123 -4.79 -8.70 -24.33
C PRO A 123 -6.20 -8.26 -24.81
N PRO A 124 -6.78 -7.15 -24.36
CA PRO A 124 -6.20 -6.04 -23.60
C PRO A 124 -6.46 -6.05 -22.12
N ASP A 125 -7.11 -7.09 -21.56
CA ASP A 125 -7.54 -7.09 -20.15
C ASP A 125 -6.43 -7.53 -19.21
N ARG A 126 -5.18 -7.13 -19.49
CA ARG A 126 -4.01 -7.45 -18.71
C ARG A 126 -4.25 -7.38 -17.19
N TRP A 127 -5.02 -6.36 -16.83
CA TRP A 127 -5.25 -5.99 -15.44
C TRP A 127 -6.70 -5.55 -15.25
N SER A 128 -7.67 -6.43 -15.56
CA SER A 128 -9.05 -6.07 -15.25
C SER A 128 -9.20 -6.00 -13.73
N ASN A 129 -9.34 -4.77 -13.25
CA ASN A 129 -9.49 -4.47 -11.85
C ASN A 129 -10.92 -4.83 -11.40
N GLN A 130 -11.02 -5.76 -10.45
CA GLN A 130 -12.29 -6.07 -9.78
C GLN A 130 -12.53 -5.20 -8.54
N ALA A 131 -11.71 -4.17 -8.31
CA ALA A 131 -11.95 -3.25 -7.21
C ALA A 131 -13.31 -2.57 -7.42
N SER A 132 -14.13 -2.61 -6.38
CA SER A 132 -15.40 -1.88 -6.37
C SER A 132 -15.13 -0.39 -6.61
N GLU A 133 -15.81 0.18 -7.60
CA GLU A 133 -15.79 1.63 -7.83
C GLU A 133 -16.24 2.33 -6.55
N ARG A 134 -15.33 2.95 -5.84
CA ARG A 134 -15.66 3.82 -4.73
C ARG A 134 -15.85 5.24 -5.23
N THR A 135 -16.79 5.96 -4.62
CA THR A 135 -17.03 7.36 -4.96
C THR A 135 -15.75 8.18 -4.76
N PRO A 136 -15.43 9.10 -5.69
CA PRO A 136 -14.23 9.93 -5.61
C PRO A 136 -14.08 10.70 -4.29
N SER A 137 -15.16 11.04 -3.63
CA SER A 137 -15.15 11.70 -2.32
C SER A 137 -14.58 10.81 -1.21
N VAL A 138 -14.90 9.51 -1.20
CA VAL A 138 -14.34 8.55 -0.24
C VAL A 138 -12.85 8.33 -0.52
N ALA A 139 -12.46 8.27 -1.80
CA ALA A 139 -11.07 8.16 -2.21
C ALA A 139 -10.23 9.40 -1.83
N ALA A 140 -10.84 10.61 -1.86
CA ALA A 140 -10.14 11.86 -1.56
C ALA A 140 -9.85 12.05 -0.05
N TYR A 141 -10.71 11.51 0.83
CA TYR A 141 -10.54 11.69 2.28
C TYR A 141 -9.72 10.57 2.94
N GLY A 142 -9.49 9.45 2.26
CA GLY A 142 -8.80 8.29 2.81
C GLY A 142 -9.49 7.68 4.02
N GLY A 143 -9.09 6.49 4.44
CA GLY A 143 -9.48 5.94 5.74
C GLY A 143 -8.64 6.56 6.86
N PHE A 144 -9.26 6.96 7.97
CA PHE A 144 -8.52 7.30 9.19
C PHE A 144 -7.80 6.05 9.68
N ASP A 145 -6.49 6.01 9.52
CA ASP A 145 -5.69 4.89 10.00
C ASP A 145 -5.02 5.16 11.35
N LEU A 146 -4.58 4.10 12.02
CA LEU A 146 -3.96 4.18 13.33
C LEU A 146 -2.68 5.01 13.30
N ALA A 147 -1.90 4.91 12.22
CA ALA A 147 -0.67 5.67 12.07
C ALA A 147 -0.94 7.16 12.04
N ASP A 148 -1.87 7.62 11.19
CA ASP A 148 -2.19 9.04 11.06
C ASP A 148 -2.79 9.62 12.35
N ILE A 149 -3.67 8.88 13.04
CA ILE A 149 -4.23 9.29 14.33
C ILE A 149 -3.13 9.52 15.36
N LEU A 150 -2.25 8.53 15.56
CA LEU A 150 -1.22 8.63 16.59
C LEU A 150 -0.16 9.66 16.23
N LEU A 151 0.26 9.76 14.98
CA LEU A 151 1.27 10.73 14.56
C LEU A 151 0.75 12.17 14.60
N LEU A 152 -0.53 12.39 14.29
CA LEU A 152 -1.12 13.73 14.30
C LEU A 152 -1.50 14.20 15.70
N LEU A 153 -2.06 13.31 16.54
CA LEU A 153 -2.58 13.67 17.86
C LEU A 153 -1.52 13.65 18.98
N THR A 154 -0.43 12.92 18.81
CA THR A 154 0.67 12.88 19.81
C THR A 154 1.21 14.27 20.16
N PRO A 155 1.54 15.17 19.21
CA PRO A 155 2.00 16.52 19.54
C PRO A 155 0.97 17.32 20.33
N LEU A 156 -0.32 17.17 20.02
CA LEU A 156 -1.39 17.82 20.79
C LEU A 156 -1.47 17.29 22.23
N LEU A 157 -1.28 15.98 22.41
CA LEU A 157 -1.21 15.38 23.73
C LEU A 157 -0.01 15.94 24.53
N VAL A 158 1.15 16.09 23.88
CA VAL A 158 2.37 16.67 24.48
C VAL A 158 2.12 18.12 24.94
N ILE A 159 1.60 18.99 24.07
CA ILE A 159 1.41 20.40 24.44
C ILE A 159 0.41 20.57 25.58
N VAL A 160 -0.66 19.77 25.62
CA VAL A 160 -1.65 19.78 26.72
C VAL A 160 -1.02 19.27 28.01
N ALA A 161 -0.20 18.21 27.96
CA ALA A 161 0.50 17.69 29.14
C ALA A 161 1.45 18.71 29.75
N PHE A 162 2.14 19.49 28.91
CA PHE A 162 3.12 20.48 29.36
C PHE A 162 2.52 21.88 29.61
N ALA A 163 1.25 22.11 29.28
CA ALA A 163 0.59 23.41 29.42
C ALA A 163 0.72 24.04 30.84
N GLY A 164 0.60 23.20 31.86
CA GLY A 164 0.78 23.65 33.26
C GLY A 164 2.20 24.16 33.57
N VAL A 165 3.22 23.47 33.02
CA VAL A 165 4.62 23.87 33.22
C VAL A 165 4.91 25.16 32.44
N ILE A 166 4.42 25.27 31.23
CA ILE A 166 4.56 26.46 30.37
C ILE A 166 3.95 27.68 31.05
N ARG A 167 2.73 27.55 31.58
CA ARG A 167 2.01 28.65 32.21
C ARG A 167 2.65 29.10 33.54
N ASP A 168 3.10 28.15 34.36
CA ASP A 168 3.68 28.47 35.65
C ASP A 168 5.00 29.21 35.53
N ARG A 169 5.72 29.14 34.41
CA ARG A 169 7.02 29.75 34.17
C ARG A 169 6.98 31.27 34.05
N ASN A 170 5.82 31.89 33.92
CA ASN A 170 5.65 33.32 33.82
C ASN A 170 5.87 34.11 35.13
N GLY A 171 6.68 33.59 36.07
CA GLY A 171 7.14 34.35 37.21
C GLY A 171 6.19 34.39 38.41
N SER A 172 5.32 33.37 38.54
CA SER A 172 4.46 33.25 39.72
C SER A 172 5.29 33.17 41.00
N ALA A 173 4.81 33.82 42.11
CA ALA A 173 5.43 33.73 43.42
C ALA A 173 5.69 32.26 43.83
N ARG A 174 4.80 31.35 43.45
CA ARG A 174 4.91 29.92 43.64
C ARG A 174 6.13 29.30 42.96
N GLN A 175 6.46 29.78 41.75
CA GLN A 175 7.64 29.28 41.02
C GLN A 175 8.93 29.78 41.66
N ARG A 176 9.01 31.04 42.09
CA ARG A 176 10.17 31.58 42.79
C ARG A 176 10.47 30.78 44.05
N LEU A 177 9.45 30.48 44.86
CA LEU A 177 9.57 29.63 46.01
C LEU A 177 10.05 28.21 45.70
N ALA A 178 9.49 27.60 44.63
CA ALA A 178 9.88 26.27 44.20
C ALA A 178 11.32 26.21 43.68
N ILE A 179 11.82 27.25 43.00
CA ILE A 179 13.23 27.33 42.55
C ILE A 179 14.18 27.38 43.78
N VAL A 180 13.84 28.16 44.78
CA VAL A 180 14.63 28.22 46.02
C VAL A 180 14.70 26.85 46.71
N GLN A 181 13.60 26.12 46.77
CA GLN A 181 13.53 24.77 47.32
C GLN A 181 14.21 23.69 46.44
N ALA A 182 14.29 23.88 45.15
CA ALA A 182 14.87 22.92 44.22
C ALA A 182 16.38 23.08 43.98
N ALA A 183 17.00 24.11 44.61
CA ALA A 183 18.40 24.51 44.45
C ALA A 183 18.79 24.99 43.03
N SER A 184 18.00 24.69 41.99
CA SER A 184 18.21 25.23 40.63
C SER A 184 16.96 25.14 39.76
N GLU A 185 16.81 26.08 38.84
CA GLU A 185 15.71 26.09 37.84
C GLU A 185 15.73 24.86 36.92
N PRO A 186 16.89 24.42 36.37
CA PRO A 186 16.93 23.22 35.53
C PRO A 186 16.50 21.95 36.25
N ALA A 187 16.90 21.77 37.50
CA ALA A 187 16.50 20.61 38.29
C ALA A 187 14.99 20.59 38.57
N LEU A 188 14.38 21.75 38.83
CA LEU A 188 12.92 21.86 38.95
C LEU A 188 12.20 21.52 37.67
N LEU A 189 12.67 22.04 36.55
CA LEU A 189 12.07 21.73 35.22
C LEU A 189 12.15 20.23 34.93
N LEU A 190 13.31 19.62 35.10
CA LEU A 190 13.48 18.18 34.87
C LEU A 190 12.54 17.34 35.75
N ARG A 191 12.42 17.69 37.05
CA ARG A 191 11.50 16.98 37.97
C ARG A 191 10.05 17.12 37.59
N ARG A 192 9.64 18.17 36.89
CA ARG A 192 8.25 18.37 36.41
C ARG A 192 8.00 17.79 35.02
N LEU A 193 9.00 17.82 34.13
CA LEU A 193 8.87 17.34 32.76
C LEU A 193 8.90 15.81 32.66
N LEU A 194 9.81 15.13 33.39
CA LEU A 194 9.98 13.68 33.30
C LEU A 194 8.70 12.88 33.62
N PRO A 195 7.95 13.14 34.72
CA PRO A 195 6.72 12.40 34.98
C PRO A 195 5.66 12.59 33.89
N ARG A 196 5.56 13.81 33.33
CA ARG A 196 4.62 14.14 32.29
C ARG A 196 4.99 13.48 30.96
N ALA A 197 6.29 13.48 30.64
CA ALA A 197 6.82 12.75 29.48
C ALA A 197 6.54 11.25 29.58
N ALA A 198 6.75 10.65 30.74
CA ALA A 198 6.47 9.24 30.98
C ALA A 198 4.98 8.90 30.81
N ILE A 199 4.06 9.76 31.27
CA ILE A 199 2.63 9.55 31.07
C ILE A 199 2.24 9.68 29.60
N VAL A 200 2.74 10.71 28.89
CA VAL A 200 2.47 10.88 27.46
C VAL A 200 2.94 9.64 26.70
N LEU A 201 4.16 9.18 26.96
CA LEU A 201 4.71 7.98 26.32
C LEU A 201 3.87 6.73 26.65
N ALA A 202 3.45 6.58 27.92
CA ALA A 202 2.58 5.47 28.32
C ALA A 202 1.21 5.51 27.61
N VAL A 203 0.61 6.70 27.43
CA VAL A 203 -0.64 6.85 26.69
C VAL A 203 -0.46 6.51 25.22
N VAL A 204 0.62 6.96 24.58
CA VAL A 204 0.91 6.66 23.17
C VAL A 204 1.15 5.16 22.97
N VAL A 205 1.94 4.54 23.82
CA VAL A 205 2.17 3.08 23.79
C VAL A 205 0.88 2.31 24.04
N LEU A 206 0.08 2.72 25.03
CA LEU A 206 -1.21 2.09 25.30
C LEU A 206 -2.16 2.22 24.10
N ALA A 207 -2.27 3.40 23.51
CA ALA A 207 -3.10 3.63 22.32
C ALA A 207 -2.60 2.80 21.14
N GLY A 208 -1.28 2.71 20.92
CA GLY A 208 -0.68 1.83 19.92
C GLY A 208 -1.02 0.35 20.16
N LEU A 209 -0.86 -0.15 21.39
CA LEU A 209 -1.20 -1.52 21.77
C LEU A 209 -2.70 -1.81 21.56
N VAL A 210 -3.56 -0.92 22.00
CA VAL A 210 -5.02 -1.05 21.83
C VAL A 210 -5.39 -1.03 20.34
N GLY A 211 -4.81 -0.11 19.55
CA GLY A 211 -5.05 -0.03 18.12
C GLY A 211 -4.57 -1.27 17.38
N ILE A 212 -3.33 -1.73 17.61
CA ILE A 212 -2.80 -2.96 17.02
C ILE A 212 -3.65 -4.17 17.43
N GLY A 213 -3.97 -4.31 18.73
CA GLY A 213 -4.82 -5.40 19.20
C GLY A 213 -6.22 -5.39 18.59
N ALA A 214 -6.77 -4.21 18.29
CA ALA A 214 -8.06 -4.05 17.64
C ALA A 214 -8.07 -4.50 16.17
N THR A 215 -6.91 -4.50 15.48
CA THR A 215 -6.79 -5.11 14.14
C THR A 215 -6.98 -6.61 14.16
N ARG A 216 -6.77 -7.26 15.32
CA ARG A 216 -6.78 -8.72 15.51
C ARG A 216 -5.79 -9.43 14.58
N PRO A 217 -4.50 -9.07 14.65
CA PRO A 217 -3.50 -9.73 13.82
C PRO A 217 -3.30 -11.18 14.27
N PRO A 218 -2.83 -12.07 13.39
CA PRO A 218 -2.45 -13.42 13.79
C PRO A 218 -1.30 -13.38 14.81
N LEU A 219 -1.25 -14.38 15.69
CA LEU A 219 -0.18 -14.50 16.68
C LEU A 219 1.03 -15.22 16.06
N GLY A 220 2.14 -14.51 15.90
CA GLY A 220 3.39 -15.05 15.34
C GLY A 220 4.59 -14.21 15.74
N THR A 221 5.80 -14.75 15.58
CA THR A 221 7.06 -14.04 15.87
C THR A 221 7.23 -12.81 15.00
N ASP A 222 6.92 -12.92 13.71
CA ASP A 222 7.06 -11.83 12.76
C ASP A 222 6.04 -10.71 13.03
N THR A 223 4.80 -11.09 13.35
CA THR A 223 3.75 -10.15 13.79
C THR A 223 4.17 -9.42 15.06
N PHE A 224 4.73 -10.14 16.04
CA PHE A 224 5.21 -9.52 17.28
C PHE A 224 6.37 -8.55 17.03
N THR A 225 7.34 -8.95 16.22
CA THR A 225 8.48 -8.10 15.86
C THR A 225 8.03 -6.85 15.12
N GLY A 226 7.14 -6.99 14.14
CA GLY A 226 6.55 -5.87 13.41
C GLY A 226 5.75 -4.93 14.33
N ALA A 227 4.93 -5.48 15.23
CA ALA A 227 4.18 -4.69 16.21
C ALA A 227 5.11 -3.92 17.16
N LEU A 228 6.20 -4.53 17.61
CA LEU A 228 7.23 -3.86 18.42
C LEU A 228 7.86 -2.71 17.63
N MET A 229 8.21 -2.91 16.36
CA MET A 229 8.76 -1.85 15.49
C MET A 229 7.79 -0.69 15.31
N VAL A 230 6.49 -0.96 15.15
CA VAL A 230 5.44 0.06 15.09
C VAL A 230 5.37 0.85 16.41
N LEU A 231 5.39 0.18 17.56
CA LEU A 231 5.38 0.84 18.87
C LEU A 231 6.64 1.67 19.11
N VAL A 232 7.81 1.19 18.67
CA VAL A 232 9.07 1.95 18.72
C VAL A 232 8.97 3.21 17.84
N ALA A 233 8.38 3.13 16.65
CA ALA A 233 8.19 4.29 15.79
C ALA A 233 7.27 5.35 16.45
N PHE A 234 6.14 4.93 17.03
CA PHE A 234 5.25 5.84 17.77
C PHE A 234 5.94 6.43 19.01
N GLY A 235 6.69 5.61 19.75
CA GLY A 235 7.45 6.05 20.92
C GLY A 235 8.55 7.06 20.55
N ALA A 236 9.30 6.80 19.51
CA ALA A 236 10.34 7.71 19.01
C ALA A 236 9.74 9.06 18.55
N HIS A 237 8.59 9.02 17.84
CA HIS A 237 7.86 10.22 17.46
C HIS A 237 7.38 11.02 18.68
N ALA A 238 6.83 10.35 19.69
CA ALA A 238 6.42 10.99 20.93
C ALA A 238 7.62 11.62 21.68
N LEU A 239 8.75 10.90 21.77
CA LEU A 239 9.98 11.42 22.39
C LEU A 239 10.53 12.65 21.66
N PHE A 240 10.47 12.66 20.33
CA PHE A 240 10.84 13.84 19.54
C PHE A 240 10.01 15.07 19.93
N TRP A 241 8.67 14.95 19.98
CA TRP A 241 7.81 16.08 20.34
C TRP A 241 7.93 16.48 21.80
N ILE A 242 8.19 15.54 22.70
CA ILE A 242 8.52 15.81 24.09
C ILE A 242 9.82 16.62 24.18
N ALA A 243 10.85 16.25 23.42
CA ALA A 243 12.12 16.98 23.38
C ALA A 243 11.95 18.41 22.80
N VAL A 244 11.16 18.55 21.73
CA VAL A 244 10.81 19.85 21.16
C VAL A 244 10.09 20.74 22.19
N ALA A 245 9.08 20.20 22.88
CA ALA A 245 8.36 20.94 23.92
C ALA A 245 9.30 21.36 25.06
N ALA A 246 10.17 20.46 25.52
CA ALA A 246 11.16 20.76 26.55
C ALA A 246 12.15 21.84 26.12
N ALA A 247 12.66 21.77 24.89
CA ALA A 247 13.55 22.79 24.33
C ALA A 247 12.86 24.16 24.25
N LEU A 248 11.65 24.23 23.72
CA LEU A 248 10.88 25.48 23.64
C LEU A 248 10.58 26.05 25.03
N ILE A 249 10.28 25.20 26.02
CA ILE A 249 10.10 25.63 27.41
C ILE A 249 11.39 26.23 27.97
N VAL A 250 12.56 25.67 27.63
CA VAL A 250 13.84 26.21 28.10
C VAL A 250 14.19 27.53 27.43
N TRP A 251 13.99 27.65 26.13
CA TRP A 251 14.43 28.82 25.35
C TRP A 251 13.46 30.00 25.39
N LEU A 252 12.14 29.73 25.38
CA LEU A 252 11.11 30.75 25.33
C LEU A 252 10.51 30.99 26.71
N ARG A 253 10.64 32.23 27.24
CA ARG A 253 10.06 32.57 28.55
C ARG A 253 8.56 32.87 28.49
N PRO A 254 8.01 33.62 27.51
CA PRO A 254 6.58 33.90 27.46
C PRO A 254 5.77 32.64 27.09
N ALA A 255 4.76 32.30 27.91
CA ALA A 255 3.91 31.13 27.65
C ALA A 255 3.25 31.15 26.26
N VAL A 256 2.73 32.32 25.87
CA VAL A 256 2.10 32.50 24.56
C VAL A 256 3.06 32.20 23.41
N ALA A 257 4.31 32.68 23.50
CA ALA A 257 5.33 32.42 22.50
C ALA A 257 5.68 30.92 22.43
N THR A 258 5.77 30.23 23.58
CA THR A 258 6.05 28.80 23.64
C THR A 258 4.92 27.99 22.97
N PHE A 259 3.65 28.29 23.28
CA PHE A 259 2.50 27.65 22.64
C PHE A 259 2.47 27.92 21.13
N ALA A 260 2.60 29.17 20.73
CA ALA A 260 2.59 29.56 19.31
C ALA A 260 3.71 28.87 18.52
N ALA A 261 4.94 28.88 19.05
CA ALA A 261 6.07 28.20 18.41
C ALA A 261 5.86 26.69 18.29
N PHE A 262 5.34 26.03 19.33
CA PHE A 262 5.06 24.61 19.29
C PHE A 262 3.99 24.27 18.24
N VAL A 263 2.86 24.99 18.25
CA VAL A 263 1.77 24.77 17.30
C VAL A 263 2.22 25.06 15.86
N SER A 264 3.00 26.14 15.66
CA SER A 264 3.55 26.45 14.34
C SER A 264 4.49 25.35 13.84
N LEU A 265 5.38 24.85 14.72
CA LEU A 265 6.31 23.77 14.35
C LEU A 265 5.57 22.47 14.07
N TRP A 266 4.55 22.14 14.89
CA TRP A 266 3.68 20.97 14.64
C TRP A 266 2.97 21.12 13.29
N PHE A 267 2.40 22.28 12.98
CA PHE A 267 1.72 22.50 11.72
C PHE A 267 2.68 22.36 10.52
N VAL A 268 3.88 22.94 10.63
CA VAL A 268 4.90 22.84 9.55
C VAL A 268 5.39 21.41 9.39
N LEU A 269 5.81 20.73 10.45
CA LEU A 269 6.41 19.41 10.37
C LEU A 269 5.37 18.28 10.25
N GLY A 270 4.17 18.45 10.82
CA GLY A 270 3.13 17.43 10.83
C GLY A 270 2.16 17.54 9.66
N VAL A 271 1.77 18.76 9.27
CA VAL A 271 0.72 19.00 8.27
C VAL A 271 1.30 19.47 6.94
N LEU A 272 2.20 20.46 6.94
CA LEU A 272 2.75 21.01 5.70
C LEU A 272 3.88 20.17 5.11
N ALA A 273 4.71 19.52 5.94
CA ALA A 273 5.85 18.75 5.45
C ALA A 273 5.47 17.67 4.42
N PRO A 274 4.41 16.86 4.58
CA PRO A 274 3.98 15.91 3.54
C PRO A 274 3.70 16.59 2.20
N VAL A 275 2.97 17.73 2.22
CA VAL A 275 2.60 18.48 1.01
C VAL A 275 3.84 19.08 0.34
N ILE A 276 4.76 19.64 1.15
CA ILE A 276 6.01 20.23 0.64
C ILE A 276 6.90 19.15 0.03
N VAL A 277 7.06 18.03 0.71
CA VAL A 277 7.89 16.90 0.23
C VAL A 277 7.35 16.37 -1.09
N GLU A 278 6.06 16.07 -1.15
CA GLU A 278 5.43 15.58 -2.37
C GLU A 278 5.47 16.61 -3.50
N GLY A 279 5.13 17.87 -3.22
CA GLY A 279 5.19 18.96 -4.19
C GLY A 279 6.60 19.18 -4.74
N THR A 280 7.62 19.17 -3.87
CA THR A 280 9.02 19.32 -4.30
C THR A 280 9.50 18.11 -5.12
N ALA A 281 9.14 16.91 -4.71
CA ALA A 281 9.46 15.69 -5.46
C ALA A 281 8.80 15.71 -6.85
N ARG A 282 7.55 16.12 -6.96
CA ARG A 282 6.82 16.26 -8.24
C ARG A 282 7.44 17.34 -9.14
N LEU A 283 7.86 18.46 -8.59
CA LEU A 283 8.50 19.54 -9.36
C LEU A 283 9.88 19.14 -9.90
N THR A 284 10.62 18.34 -9.15
CA THR A 284 12.00 17.94 -9.51
C THR A 284 12.08 16.62 -10.27
N SER A 285 11.08 15.77 -10.19
CA SER A 285 10.98 14.48 -10.88
C SER A 285 9.50 14.17 -11.15
N PRO A 286 8.88 14.86 -12.11
CA PRO A 286 7.47 14.66 -12.40
C PRO A 286 7.25 13.19 -12.87
N PRO A 287 6.41 12.40 -12.17
CA PRO A 287 6.04 11.08 -12.65
C PRO A 287 5.24 11.23 -13.96
N PRO A 288 5.37 10.29 -14.90
CA PRO A 288 4.58 10.32 -16.12
C PRO A 288 3.08 10.30 -15.77
N SER A 289 2.29 11.16 -16.42
CA SER A 289 0.85 11.15 -16.20
C SER A 289 0.25 9.85 -16.70
N GLN A 290 -0.70 9.28 -15.98
CA GLN A 290 -1.39 8.06 -16.40
C GLN A 290 -2.03 8.24 -17.80
N LEU A 291 -2.59 9.42 -18.07
CA LEU A 291 -3.16 9.74 -19.37
C LEU A 291 -2.10 9.67 -20.49
N ALA A 292 -0.89 10.18 -20.27
CA ALA A 292 0.21 10.12 -21.23
C ALA A 292 0.64 8.66 -21.48
N VAL A 293 0.71 7.84 -20.43
CA VAL A 293 1.01 6.41 -20.51
C VAL A 293 -0.05 5.69 -21.33
N PHE A 294 -1.34 5.89 -21.06
CA PHE A 294 -2.43 5.30 -21.84
C PHE A 294 -2.45 5.80 -23.30
N ALA A 295 -2.19 7.08 -23.53
CA ALA A 295 -2.14 7.62 -24.88
C ALA A 295 -0.99 7.03 -25.70
N SER A 296 0.19 6.86 -25.11
CA SER A 296 1.34 6.21 -25.74
C SER A 296 1.06 4.75 -26.03
N GLU A 297 0.46 4.02 -25.09
CA GLU A 297 0.08 2.62 -25.29
C GLU A 297 -0.91 2.44 -26.45
N ARG A 298 -1.95 3.28 -26.47
CA ARG A 298 -2.92 3.25 -27.55
C ARG A 298 -2.29 3.59 -28.92
N ALA A 299 -1.35 4.52 -28.94
CA ALA A 299 -0.62 4.86 -30.16
C ALA A 299 0.23 3.68 -30.67
N GLU A 300 0.89 2.95 -29.77
CA GLU A 300 1.66 1.75 -30.13
C GLU A 300 0.75 0.60 -30.64
N ILE A 301 -0.41 0.40 -30.02
CA ILE A 301 -1.41 -0.57 -30.50
C ILE A 301 -1.84 -0.24 -31.93
N VAL A 302 -2.12 1.04 -32.23
CA VAL A 302 -2.51 1.46 -33.59
C VAL A 302 -1.37 1.22 -34.57
N ARG A 303 -0.12 1.54 -34.20
CA ARG A 303 1.05 1.28 -35.06
C ARG A 303 1.28 -0.22 -35.30
N ALA A 304 1.17 -1.04 -34.27
CA ALA A 304 1.33 -2.48 -34.36
C ALA A 304 0.24 -3.11 -35.27
N ARG A 305 -1.00 -2.60 -35.20
CA ARG A 305 -2.08 -3.02 -36.11
C ARG A 305 -1.77 -2.73 -37.58
N MET A 306 -1.06 -1.65 -37.90
CA MET A 306 -0.67 -1.36 -39.28
C MET A 306 0.38 -2.35 -39.84
N LEU A 307 1.00 -3.14 -38.93
CA LEU A 307 1.99 -4.17 -39.29
C LEU A 307 1.44 -5.59 -39.14
N GLU A 308 0.15 -5.76 -39.04
CA GLU A 308 -0.54 -7.04 -38.76
C GLU A 308 -0.09 -8.16 -39.70
N ASP A 309 -0.12 -7.90 -41.01
CA ASP A 309 0.29 -8.87 -42.02
C ASP A 309 1.77 -9.23 -41.95
N ASP A 310 2.62 -8.24 -41.71
CA ASP A 310 4.07 -8.44 -41.58
C ASP A 310 4.41 -9.25 -40.32
N LEU A 311 3.74 -8.95 -39.21
CA LEU A 311 3.89 -9.71 -37.98
C LEU A 311 3.43 -11.16 -38.15
N THR A 312 2.33 -11.37 -38.85
CA THR A 312 1.80 -12.71 -39.11
C THR A 312 2.74 -13.51 -40.03
N ARG A 313 3.30 -12.89 -41.10
CA ARG A 313 4.32 -13.53 -41.94
C ARG A 313 5.59 -13.87 -41.15
N ALA A 314 6.10 -12.91 -40.37
CA ALA A 314 7.29 -13.13 -39.58
C ALA A 314 7.11 -14.28 -38.56
N TYR A 315 5.95 -14.38 -37.94
CA TYR A 315 5.66 -15.49 -37.02
C TYR A 315 5.55 -16.84 -37.77
N ALA A 316 4.92 -16.86 -38.96
CA ALA A 316 4.83 -18.04 -39.79
C ALA A 316 6.20 -18.59 -40.22
N GLU A 317 7.23 -17.75 -40.31
CA GLU A 317 8.61 -18.18 -40.55
C GLU A 317 9.24 -18.88 -39.34
N THR A 318 8.83 -18.52 -38.11
CA THR A 318 9.38 -19.07 -36.89
C THR A 318 8.68 -20.36 -36.42
N ASP A 319 7.40 -20.55 -36.73
CA ASP A 319 6.61 -21.71 -36.32
C ASP A 319 6.13 -22.52 -37.55
N SER A 320 6.85 -23.58 -37.89
CA SER A 320 6.54 -24.42 -39.03
C SER A 320 5.17 -25.11 -38.94
N LEU A 321 4.65 -25.35 -37.74
CA LEU A 321 3.35 -26.01 -37.53
C LEU A 321 2.17 -25.04 -37.70
N ALA A 322 2.39 -23.74 -37.51
CA ALA A 322 1.39 -22.71 -37.71
C ALA A 322 1.48 -22.09 -39.10
N ARG A 323 2.57 -22.31 -39.85
CA ARG A 323 2.91 -21.64 -41.09
C ARG A 323 1.81 -21.72 -42.13
N ASP A 324 1.40 -22.94 -42.51
CA ASP A 324 0.46 -23.15 -43.62
C ASP A 324 -0.90 -22.50 -43.34
N MET A 325 -1.39 -22.63 -42.13
CA MET A 325 -2.64 -22.04 -41.67
C MET A 325 -2.57 -20.49 -41.69
N LEU A 326 -1.47 -19.92 -41.21
CA LEU A 326 -1.29 -18.46 -41.15
C LEU A 326 -1.15 -17.86 -42.56
N LEU A 327 -0.39 -18.50 -43.45
CA LEU A 327 -0.19 -18.05 -44.81
C LEU A 327 -1.48 -18.22 -45.66
N GLU A 328 -2.23 -19.30 -45.46
CA GLU A 328 -3.56 -19.48 -46.10
C GLU A 328 -4.54 -18.38 -45.63
N ALA A 329 -4.55 -18.06 -44.32
CA ALA A 329 -5.41 -17.01 -43.81
C ALA A 329 -5.08 -15.63 -44.38
N LEU A 330 -3.79 -15.31 -44.54
CA LEU A 330 -3.34 -14.09 -45.23
C LEU A 330 -3.74 -14.06 -46.72
N ALA A 331 -3.57 -15.18 -47.41
CA ALA A 331 -3.91 -15.28 -48.85
C ALA A 331 -5.41 -15.16 -49.10
N THR A 332 -6.25 -15.57 -48.18
CA THR A 332 -7.72 -15.57 -48.28
C THR A 332 -8.39 -14.39 -47.60
N ASP A 333 -7.62 -13.45 -47.07
CA ASP A 333 -8.10 -12.30 -46.23
C ASP A 333 -9.01 -12.76 -45.08
N ARG A 334 -8.68 -13.91 -44.50
CA ARG A 334 -9.47 -14.53 -43.46
C ARG A 334 -9.01 -14.02 -42.09
N LEU A 335 -9.84 -13.19 -41.46
CA LEU A 335 -9.58 -12.63 -40.13
C LEU A 335 -9.27 -13.72 -39.10
N LEU A 336 -8.05 -13.73 -38.61
CA LEU A 336 -7.58 -14.55 -37.45
C LEU A 336 -7.51 -13.71 -36.21
N ILE A 337 -8.67 -13.28 -35.69
CA ILE A 337 -8.78 -12.28 -34.60
C ILE A 337 -7.84 -12.59 -33.43
N THR A 338 -7.81 -13.81 -32.95
CA THR A 338 -7.02 -14.16 -31.75
C THR A 338 -5.52 -14.21 -32.00
N PRO A 339 -5.00 -14.95 -33.00
CA PRO A 339 -3.57 -14.95 -33.29
C PRO A 339 -3.04 -13.55 -33.57
N THR A 340 -3.75 -12.79 -34.38
CA THR A 340 -3.36 -11.42 -34.73
C THR A 340 -3.27 -10.49 -33.53
N ASN A 341 -4.28 -10.49 -32.65
CA ASN A 341 -4.24 -9.65 -31.46
C ASN A 341 -3.09 -10.02 -30.52
N LEU A 342 -2.71 -11.31 -30.43
CA LEU A 342 -1.55 -11.74 -29.64
C LEU A 342 -0.25 -11.20 -30.23
N LEU A 343 -0.05 -11.29 -31.55
CA LEU A 343 1.14 -10.76 -32.22
C LEU A 343 1.24 -9.24 -32.09
N ILE A 344 0.14 -8.52 -32.27
CA ILE A 344 0.08 -7.07 -32.05
C ILE A 344 0.52 -6.74 -30.61
N GLN A 345 0.02 -7.48 -29.63
CA GLN A 345 0.36 -7.22 -28.23
C GLN A 345 1.83 -7.53 -27.92
N GLN A 346 2.37 -8.63 -28.41
CA GLN A 346 3.79 -8.93 -28.26
C GLN A 346 4.67 -7.84 -28.86
N GLU A 347 4.30 -7.32 -30.04
CA GLU A 347 5.01 -6.21 -30.67
C GLU A 347 4.92 -4.92 -29.86
N VAL A 348 3.73 -4.59 -29.30
CA VAL A 348 3.54 -3.45 -28.40
C VAL A 348 4.41 -3.61 -27.15
N ASP A 349 4.44 -4.80 -26.57
CA ASP A 349 5.24 -5.08 -25.37
C ASP A 349 6.74 -4.94 -25.65
N ARG A 350 7.19 -5.46 -26.80
CA ARG A 350 8.57 -5.33 -27.26
C ARG A 350 8.97 -3.86 -27.43
N ARG A 351 8.15 -3.07 -28.10
CA ARG A 351 8.41 -1.63 -28.35
C ARG A 351 8.41 -0.84 -27.05
N ARG A 352 7.48 -1.12 -26.15
CA ARG A 352 7.34 -0.39 -24.90
C ARG A 352 8.31 -0.83 -23.79
N THR A 353 9.12 -1.85 -24.01
CA THR A 353 10.09 -2.30 -23.00
C THR A 353 11.03 -1.17 -22.55
N ALA A 354 11.56 -0.38 -23.48
CA ALA A 354 12.43 0.77 -23.18
C ALA A 354 11.68 1.91 -22.47
N ASP A 355 10.45 2.19 -22.90
CA ASP A 355 9.60 3.21 -22.29
C ASP A 355 9.22 2.83 -20.86
N ARG A 356 8.82 1.58 -20.63
CA ARG A 356 8.51 1.06 -19.27
C ARG A 356 9.73 1.13 -18.35
N ALA A 357 10.92 0.78 -18.85
CA ALA A 357 12.15 0.92 -18.08
C ALA A 357 12.43 2.39 -17.70
N THR A 358 12.12 3.32 -18.60
CA THR A 358 12.25 4.75 -18.36
C THR A 358 11.19 5.25 -17.36
N GLU A 359 9.95 4.85 -17.51
CA GLU A 359 8.86 5.14 -16.58
C GLU A 359 9.17 4.63 -15.17
N HIS A 360 9.64 3.40 -15.05
CA HIS A 360 10.07 2.82 -13.76
C HIS A 360 11.24 3.61 -13.15
N ARG A 361 12.22 4.00 -13.95
CA ARG A 361 13.35 4.83 -13.49
C ARG A 361 12.89 6.20 -12.97
N VAL A 362 11.96 6.86 -13.66
CA VAL A 362 11.41 8.14 -13.23
C VAL A 362 10.61 7.99 -11.93
N ARG A 363 9.80 6.94 -11.81
CA ARG A 363 9.07 6.64 -10.55
C ARG A 363 10.04 6.36 -9.39
N SER A 364 11.06 5.55 -9.61
CA SER A 364 12.05 5.24 -8.57
C SER A 364 12.85 6.47 -8.15
N GLN A 365 13.19 7.37 -9.08
CA GLN A 365 13.82 8.65 -8.75
C GLN A 365 12.90 9.57 -7.95
N PHE A 366 11.62 9.65 -8.30
CA PHE A 366 10.61 10.37 -7.54
C PHE A 366 10.51 9.82 -6.11
N ALA A 367 10.38 8.50 -5.97
CA ALA A 367 10.33 7.82 -4.69
C ALA A 367 11.59 8.05 -3.84
N ALA A 368 12.76 7.92 -4.43
CA ALA A 368 14.05 8.18 -3.75
C ALA A 368 14.17 9.62 -3.25
N ARG A 369 13.72 10.61 -4.05
CA ARG A 369 13.71 12.02 -3.64
C ARG A 369 12.69 12.31 -2.54
N ALA A 370 11.46 11.81 -2.68
CA ALA A 370 10.46 11.88 -1.63
C ALA A 370 10.97 11.20 -0.35
N HIS A 371 11.73 10.09 -0.50
CA HIS A 371 12.40 9.42 0.60
C HIS A 371 13.43 10.31 1.29
N ALA A 372 14.34 10.89 0.55
CA ALA A 372 15.38 11.76 1.09
C ALA A 372 14.78 12.99 1.80
N LEU A 373 13.81 13.65 1.17
CA LEU A 373 13.15 14.83 1.75
C LEU A 373 12.31 14.51 2.99
N SER A 374 11.73 13.30 3.07
CA SER A 374 10.94 12.91 4.25
C SER A 374 11.78 12.76 5.52
N SER A 375 13.11 12.60 5.40
CA SER A 375 14.02 12.59 6.55
C SER A 375 14.03 13.92 7.33
N LEU A 376 13.56 15.01 6.71
CA LEU A 376 13.44 16.31 7.35
C LEU A 376 12.23 16.41 8.29
N SER A 377 11.27 15.48 8.22
CA SER A 377 10.10 15.45 9.10
C SER A 377 10.04 14.17 9.91
N PRO A 378 10.15 14.25 11.24
CA PRO A 378 10.00 13.09 12.12
C PRO A 378 8.65 12.39 11.99
N THR A 379 7.60 13.15 11.67
CA THR A 379 6.26 12.60 11.39
C THR A 379 6.27 11.71 10.14
N LEU A 380 6.92 12.17 9.06
CA LEU A 380 7.06 11.39 7.84
C LEU A 380 7.95 10.17 8.03
N LEU A 381 9.05 10.28 8.79
CA LEU A 381 9.91 9.14 9.12
C LEU A 381 9.14 8.08 9.90
N ALA A 382 8.42 8.47 10.95
CA ALA A 382 7.63 7.55 11.75
C ALA A 382 6.49 6.92 10.91
N ARG A 383 5.79 7.71 10.08
CA ARG A 383 4.76 7.22 9.16
C ARG A 383 5.30 6.15 8.22
N ARG A 384 6.45 6.38 7.61
CA ARG A 384 7.10 5.40 6.72
C ARG A 384 7.47 4.11 7.42
N ALA A 385 8.03 4.21 8.63
CA ALA A 385 8.36 3.03 9.42
C ALA A 385 7.12 2.19 9.72
N VAL A 386 6.01 2.82 10.10
CA VAL A 386 4.73 2.13 10.34
C VAL A 386 4.16 1.54 9.04
N TYR A 387 4.18 2.29 7.94
CA TYR A 387 3.66 1.83 6.64
C TYR A 387 4.48 0.67 6.07
N ALA A 388 5.80 0.66 6.28
CA ALA A 388 6.64 -0.47 5.89
C ALA A 388 6.22 -1.76 6.62
N GLN A 389 5.97 -1.70 7.94
CA GLN A 389 5.50 -2.84 8.72
C GLN A 389 4.08 -3.29 8.34
N ALA A 390 3.24 -2.35 7.88
CA ALA A 390 1.90 -2.65 7.37
C ALA A 390 1.89 -3.19 5.93
N GLY A 391 3.06 -3.42 5.32
CA GLY A 391 3.18 -3.92 3.94
C GLY A 391 2.81 -2.90 2.87
N ARG A 392 2.86 -1.59 3.19
CA ARG A 392 2.56 -0.48 2.27
C ARG A 392 3.82 0.13 1.65
N GLY A 393 4.95 -0.54 1.77
CA GLY A 393 6.22 -0.11 1.19
C GLY A 393 6.25 -0.24 -0.34
N GLU A 394 6.93 0.70 -1.01
CA GLU A 394 7.11 0.70 -2.47
C GLU A 394 7.83 -0.57 -2.95
N ALA A 395 8.86 -1.01 -2.22
CA ALA A 395 9.62 -2.22 -2.60
C ALA A 395 8.73 -3.48 -2.71
N ARG A 396 7.74 -3.62 -1.82
CA ARG A 396 6.79 -4.74 -1.85
C ARG A 396 5.87 -4.66 -3.07
N ARG A 397 5.46 -3.46 -3.45
CA ARG A 397 4.64 -3.23 -4.64
C ARG A 397 5.43 -3.50 -5.91
N ASP A 398 6.67 -2.99 -6.01
CA ASP A 398 7.54 -3.21 -7.16
C ASP A 398 7.83 -4.71 -7.34
N ALA A 399 8.07 -5.44 -6.25
CA ALA A 399 8.24 -6.89 -6.27
C ALA A 399 6.97 -7.60 -6.76
N PHE A 400 5.79 -7.17 -6.32
CA PHE A 400 4.52 -7.71 -6.81
C PHE A 400 4.33 -7.46 -8.31
N GLU A 401 4.53 -6.23 -8.79
CA GLU A 401 4.42 -5.90 -10.22
C GLU A 401 5.40 -6.71 -11.07
N ALA A 402 6.62 -6.90 -10.60
CA ALA A 402 7.63 -7.73 -11.28
C ALA A 402 7.20 -9.21 -11.35
N GLN A 403 6.71 -9.78 -10.25
CA GLN A 403 6.26 -11.18 -10.21
C GLN A 403 5.02 -11.40 -11.07
N VAL A 404 4.08 -10.46 -11.07
CA VAL A 404 2.90 -10.53 -11.94
C VAL A 404 3.30 -10.44 -13.41
N SER A 405 4.26 -9.59 -13.77
CA SER A 405 4.77 -9.49 -15.13
C SER A 405 5.46 -10.80 -15.57
N ALA A 406 6.24 -11.41 -14.69
CA ALA A 406 6.87 -12.71 -14.94
C ALA A 406 5.83 -13.83 -15.13
N TYR A 407 4.80 -13.85 -14.28
CA TYR A 407 3.70 -14.81 -14.39
C TYR A 407 2.94 -14.66 -15.71
N TYR A 408 2.62 -13.42 -16.11
CA TYR A 408 1.97 -13.15 -17.38
C TYR A 408 2.82 -13.61 -18.57
N ASN A 409 4.13 -13.36 -18.55
CA ASN A 409 5.03 -13.84 -19.60
C ASN A 409 5.03 -15.38 -19.70
N GLY A 410 5.02 -16.09 -18.57
CA GLY A 410 4.89 -17.54 -18.53
C GLY A 410 3.58 -18.04 -19.13
N LEU A 411 2.46 -17.34 -18.88
CA LEU A 411 1.18 -17.64 -19.55
C LEU A 411 1.30 -17.45 -21.07
N GLN A 412 1.92 -16.39 -21.53
CA GLN A 412 2.13 -16.13 -22.95
C GLN A 412 3.01 -17.20 -23.59
N GLU A 413 4.13 -17.57 -22.97
CA GLU A 413 5.02 -18.63 -23.47
C GLU A 413 4.30 -19.97 -23.63
N THR A 414 3.38 -20.29 -22.73
CA THR A 414 2.60 -21.53 -22.76
C THR A 414 1.49 -21.49 -23.81
N PHE A 415 0.69 -20.42 -23.82
CA PHE A 415 -0.55 -20.38 -24.60
C PHE A 415 -0.39 -19.85 -26.03
N VAL A 416 0.56 -18.95 -26.28
CA VAL A 416 0.73 -18.35 -27.61
C VAL A 416 1.01 -19.41 -28.69
N PRO A 417 1.97 -20.35 -28.52
CA PRO A 417 2.19 -21.39 -29.54
C PRO A 417 0.97 -22.25 -29.80
N LEU A 418 0.22 -22.61 -28.73
CA LEU A 418 -1.00 -23.41 -28.86
C LEU A 418 -2.11 -22.65 -29.58
N LEU A 419 -2.28 -21.38 -29.28
CA LEU A 419 -3.28 -20.51 -29.93
C LEU A 419 -2.95 -20.25 -31.38
N MET A 420 -1.68 -20.07 -31.73
CA MET A 420 -1.23 -19.85 -33.11
C MET A 420 -1.44 -21.09 -33.97
N ARG A 421 -1.32 -22.27 -33.39
CA ARG A 421 -1.57 -23.55 -34.07
C ARG A 421 -3.03 -23.99 -34.05
N ARG A 422 -3.92 -23.23 -33.39
CA ARG A 422 -5.31 -23.66 -33.09
C ARG A 422 -5.40 -25.07 -32.55
N ALA A 423 -4.49 -25.41 -31.66
CA ALA A 423 -4.37 -26.76 -31.16
C ALA A 423 -5.67 -27.26 -30.48
N THR A 424 -6.02 -28.49 -30.78
CA THR A 424 -6.95 -29.24 -29.94
C THR A 424 -6.13 -29.94 -28.84
N LEU A 425 -6.54 -29.76 -27.60
CA LEU A 425 -5.80 -30.28 -26.45
C LEU A 425 -6.23 -31.71 -26.13
N ASP A 426 -5.28 -32.60 -25.89
CA ASP A 426 -5.57 -33.94 -25.36
C ASP A 426 -6.06 -33.88 -23.91
N ALA A 427 -5.64 -32.87 -23.17
CA ALA A 427 -6.08 -32.58 -21.82
C ALA A 427 -6.14 -31.08 -21.60
N VAL A 428 -6.97 -30.63 -20.65
CA VAL A 428 -7.04 -29.21 -20.26
C VAL A 428 -5.70 -28.75 -19.70
N VAL A 429 -5.17 -27.66 -20.23
CA VAL A 429 -3.91 -27.05 -19.78
C VAL A 429 -4.21 -26.03 -18.70
N PHE A 430 -3.64 -26.23 -17.51
CA PHE A 430 -3.74 -25.30 -16.40
C PHE A 430 -2.37 -24.70 -16.10
N PRO A 431 -2.25 -23.38 -16.12
CA PRO A 431 -1.06 -22.73 -15.57
C PRO A 431 -1.05 -22.87 -14.04
N GLU A 432 0.14 -22.91 -13.47
CA GLU A 432 0.28 -22.91 -12.02
C GLU A 432 -0.39 -21.68 -11.40
N PRO A 433 -1.02 -21.82 -10.21
CA PRO A 433 -1.59 -20.69 -9.51
C PRO A 433 -0.53 -19.64 -9.14
N PHE A 434 -0.87 -18.36 -9.25
CA PHE A 434 0.03 -17.30 -8.81
C PHE A 434 0.18 -17.31 -7.28
N VAL A 435 1.42 -17.31 -6.82
CA VAL A 435 1.76 -17.15 -5.40
C VAL A 435 2.74 -16.00 -5.26
N PHE A 436 2.35 -14.96 -4.55
CA PHE A 436 3.24 -13.84 -4.26
C PHE A 436 4.30 -14.26 -3.24
N VAL A 437 5.56 -14.00 -3.56
CA VAL A 437 6.72 -14.23 -2.68
C VAL A 437 7.18 -12.88 -2.14
N GLU A 438 7.21 -12.73 -0.83
CA GLU A 438 7.70 -11.50 -0.17
C GLU A 438 9.17 -11.25 -0.54
N PRO A 439 9.54 -9.98 -0.78
CA PRO A 439 10.90 -9.61 -1.19
C PRO A 439 11.92 -9.71 -0.06
#